data_5867e71d142ad89c0620bdd680f44c80
#
_entry.id   5867e71d142ad89c0620bdd680f44c80
#
_cell.length_a   1.000
_cell.length_b   1.000
_cell.length_c   1.000
_cell.angle_alpha   90.00
_cell.angle_beta   90.00
_cell.angle_gamma   90.00
#
_symmetry.space_group_name_H-M   'P 1'
#
loop_
_entity.id
_entity.type
_entity.pdbx_description
1 polymer ?
#
loop_
_entity_poly.entity_id
_entity_poly.type
_entity_poly.pdbx_seq_one_letter_code
_entity_poly.pdbx_strand_id
1 'polypeptide(L)'
;MVPEDLLYTAEHEWIRSTGDGTVTFGITHYAQDALGDIVYVDLPRVGQVLSAGAPCGEVESTKSVSEIFAPVSGEVVAVNVALTDSPETVNTAPYGDGWMVEVRLTGEGSPTLDSAAYRGLI
;
A
#
# COMPACT_ATOMS: atom_id res chain seq x y z
N MET A 1 2.86 -1.42 14.95
CA MET A 1 2.28 -2.75 14.72
C MET A 1 2.69 -3.32 13.37
N VAL A 2 3.10 -4.59 13.34
CA VAL A 2 3.55 -5.27 12.13
C VAL A 2 2.88 -6.65 12.09
N PRO A 3 1.70 -6.77 11.43
CA PRO A 3 1.02 -8.06 11.35
C PRO A 3 1.92 -9.16 10.77
N GLU A 4 1.82 -10.36 11.33
CA GLU A 4 2.70 -11.46 10.97
C GLU A 4 2.25 -12.24 9.73
N ASP A 5 1.02 -12.02 9.29
CA ASP A 5 0.42 -12.72 8.16
C ASP A 5 0.54 -11.94 6.84
N LEU A 6 1.28 -10.82 6.84
CA LEU A 6 1.48 -9.98 5.66
C LEU A 6 2.93 -10.03 5.19
N LEU A 7 3.15 -9.60 3.95
CA LEU A 7 4.47 -9.32 3.43
C LEU A 7 4.66 -7.81 3.34
N TYR A 8 5.91 -7.39 3.28
CA TYR A 8 6.26 -5.96 3.32
C TYR A 8 7.33 -5.63 2.30
N THR A 9 7.45 -4.34 1.95
CA THR A 9 8.54 -3.85 1.11
C THR A 9 9.39 -2.86 1.91
N ALA A 10 10.60 -2.60 1.42
CA ALA A 10 11.47 -1.59 2.02
C ALA A 10 10.91 -0.18 1.89
N GLU A 11 9.92 0.02 1.01
CA GLU A 11 9.26 1.30 0.82
C GLU A 11 8.04 1.47 1.75
N HIS A 12 7.87 0.54 2.71
CA HIS A 12 6.82 0.61 3.73
C HIS A 12 5.41 0.40 3.18
N GLU A 13 5.27 -0.51 2.22
CA GLU A 13 3.96 -1.03 1.82
C GLU A 13 3.79 -2.43 2.37
N TRP A 14 2.54 -2.80 2.67
CA TRP A 14 2.18 -4.17 3.04
C TRP A 14 1.43 -4.82 1.89
N ILE A 15 1.52 -6.16 1.83
CA ILE A 15 0.88 -6.95 0.78
C ILE A 15 0.13 -8.08 1.43
N ARG A 16 -1.15 -8.24 1.05
CA ARG A 16 -2.00 -9.35 1.50
C ARG A 16 -2.46 -10.13 0.28
N SER A 17 -2.20 -11.44 0.27
CA SER A 17 -2.71 -12.30 -0.79
C SER A 17 -4.21 -12.50 -0.59
N THR A 18 -5.00 -12.27 -1.65
CA THR A 18 -6.45 -12.48 -1.61
C THR A 18 -6.86 -13.75 -2.36
N GLY A 19 -5.87 -14.55 -2.82
CA GLY A 19 -6.12 -15.76 -3.59
C GLY A 19 -6.18 -15.48 -5.09
N ASP A 20 -6.20 -16.55 -5.88
CA ASP A 20 -6.38 -16.48 -7.35
C ASP A 20 -5.46 -15.50 -8.07
N GLY A 21 -4.24 -15.31 -7.55
CA GLY A 21 -3.26 -14.44 -8.20
C GLY A 21 -3.51 -12.96 -8.00
N THR A 22 -4.37 -12.57 -7.05
CA THR A 22 -4.56 -11.17 -6.68
C THR A 22 -3.98 -10.87 -5.32
N VAL A 23 -3.59 -9.61 -5.12
CA VAL A 23 -3.12 -9.11 -3.82
C VAL A 23 -3.74 -7.76 -3.55
N THR A 24 -3.84 -7.42 -2.26
CA THR A 24 -4.23 -6.09 -1.80
C THR A 24 -3.02 -5.47 -1.14
N PHE A 25 -2.80 -4.17 -1.34
CA PHE A 25 -1.71 -3.49 -0.66
C PHE A 25 -2.14 -2.13 -0.14
N GLY A 26 -1.32 -1.61 0.76
CA GLY A 26 -1.46 -0.28 1.32
C GLY A 26 -0.16 0.10 1.99
N ILE A 27 -0.14 1.20 2.74
CA ILE A 27 1.04 1.62 3.50
C ILE A 27 0.95 1.09 4.93
N THR A 28 2.11 0.86 5.55
CA THR A 28 2.17 0.29 6.88
C THR A 28 1.83 1.30 7.98
N HIS A 29 1.62 0.79 9.18
CA HIS A 29 1.44 1.65 10.35
C HIS A 29 2.65 2.58 10.53
N TYR A 30 3.86 2.06 10.33
CA TYR A 30 5.07 2.87 10.43
C TYR A 30 5.04 4.04 9.45
N ALA A 31 4.63 3.78 8.19
CA ALA A 31 4.58 4.80 7.16
C ALA A 31 3.58 5.91 7.51
N GLN A 32 2.37 5.54 7.93
CA GLN A 32 1.35 6.55 8.25
C GLN A 32 1.75 7.34 9.49
N ASP A 33 2.42 6.69 10.45
CA ASP A 33 2.86 7.37 11.65
C ASP A 33 3.95 8.39 11.34
N ALA A 34 4.87 8.03 10.46
CA ALA A 34 5.93 8.94 10.03
C ALA A 34 5.39 10.12 9.22
N LEU A 35 4.35 9.89 8.42
CA LEU A 35 3.74 10.94 7.60
C LEU A 35 2.88 11.89 8.43
N GLY A 36 2.21 11.39 9.46
CA GLY A 36 1.25 12.18 10.23
C GLY A 36 -0.16 12.09 9.64
N ASP A 37 -1.00 13.07 9.96
CA ASP A 37 -2.41 13.03 9.55
C ASP A 37 -2.55 13.08 8.03
N ILE A 38 -3.13 12.04 7.47
CA ILE A 38 -3.35 11.92 6.03
C ILE A 38 -4.58 12.74 5.65
N VAL A 39 -4.41 13.63 4.66
CA VAL A 39 -5.47 14.53 4.22
C VAL A 39 -5.91 14.27 2.79
N TYR A 40 -5.11 13.54 2.00
CA TYR A 40 -5.47 13.24 0.62
C TYR A 40 -4.71 12.00 0.14
N VAL A 41 -5.39 11.17 -0.64
CA VAL A 41 -4.80 9.97 -1.23
C VAL A 41 -5.14 9.97 -2.72
N ASP A 42 -4.09 9.87 -3.56
CA ASP A 42 -4.26 9.77 -5.00
C ASP A 42 -3.92 8.34 -5.41
N LEU A 43 -4.93 7.59 -5.81
CA LEU A 43 -4.81 6.16 -6.14
C LEU A 43 -4.75 5.96 -7.65
N PRO A 44 -4.17 4.84 -8.13
CA PRO A 44 -4.23 4.51 -9.55
C PRO A 44 -5.66 4.21 -9.97
N ARG A 45 -5.89 4.08 -11.28
CA ARG A 45 -7.21 3.79 -11.83
C ARG A 45 -7.37 2.29 -12.05
N VAL A 46 -8.59 1.79 -11.91
CA VAL A 46 -8.93 0.42 -12.29
C VAL A 46 -8.58 0.23 -13.75
N GLY A 47 -7.90 -0.86 -14.07
CA GLY A 47 -7.40 -1.16 -15.42
C GLY A 47 -5.98 -0.69 -15.69
N GLN A 48 -5.44 0.17 -14.85
CA GLN A 48 -4.06 0.64 -15.01
C GLN A 48 -3.09 -0.50 -14.74
N VAL A 49 -2.02 -0.58 -15.53
CA VAL A 49 -0.98 -1.60 -15.34
C VAL A 49 0.13 -0.99 -14.49
N LEU A 50 0.48 -1.67 -13.40
CA LEU A 50 1.53 -1.24 -12.49
C LEU A 50 2.81 -2.03 -12.76
N SER A 51 3.95 -1.35 -12.59
CA SER A 51 5.27 -1.98 -12.62
C SER A 51 5.88 -1.90 -11.24
N ALA A 52 6.31 -3.03 -10.70
CA ALA A 52 6.91 -3.09 -9.37
C ALA A 52 8.07 -2.10 -9.24
N GLY A 53 8.07 -1.33 -8.15
CA GLY A 53 9.09 -0.33 -7.89
C GLY A 53 8.83 1.03 -8.50
N ALA A 54 7.84 1.18 -9.38
CA ALA A 54 7.50 2.46 -9.98
C ALA A 54 6.42 3.17 -9.17
N PRO A 55 6.40 4.51 -9.16
CA PRO A 55 5.34 5.24 -8.47
C PRO A 55 3.97 4.92 -9.08
N CYS A 56 2.96 4.72 -8.23
CA CYS A 56 1.61 4.44 -8.70
C CYS A 56 0.57 5.36 -8.06
N GLY A 57 0.96 6.20 -7.11
CA GLY A 57 0.04 7.13 -6.47
C GLY A 57 0.78 7.98 -5.46
N GLU A 58 0.02 8.75 -4.69
CA GLU A 58 0.57 9.66 -3.69
C GLU A 58 -0.30 9.68 -2.45
N VAL A 59 0.35 9.94 -1.31
CA VAL A 59 -0.33 10.19 -0.03
C VAL A 59 0.12 11.54 0.45
N GLU A 60 -0.83 12.42 0.70
CA GLU A 60 -0.54 13.75 1.21
C GLU A 60 -0.94 13.84 2.69
N SER A 61 -0.02 14.33 3.51
CA SER A 61 -0.29 14.59 4.93
C SER A 61 -0.20 16.08 5.21
N THR A 62 -0.48 16.46 6.45
CA THR A 62 -0.33 17.86 6.87
C THR A 62 1.12 18.33 6.81
N LYS A 63 2.09 17.40 6.76
CA LYS A 63 3.52 17.73 6.78
C LYS A 63 4.19 17.59 5.42
N SER A 64 3.76 16.64 4.59
CA SER A 64 4.49 16.31 3.36
C SER A 64 3.65 15.49 2.39
N VAL A 65 4.20 15.29 1.20
CA VAL A 65 3.63 14.41 0.17
C VAL A 65 4.61 13.27 -0.04
N SER A 66 4.12 12.05 -0.09
CA SER A 66 4.93 10.86 -0.32
C SER A 66 4.36 10.06 -1.48
N GLU A 67 5.24 9.58 -2.37
CA GLU A 67 4.80 8.68 -3.44
C GLU A 67 4.52 7.29 -2.89
N ILE A 68 3.55 6.62 -3.49
CA ILE A 68 3.29 5.20 -3.26
C ILE A 68 3.94 4.44 -4.40
N PHE A 69 4.87 3.53 -4.07
CA PHE A 69 5.53 2.69 -5.08
C PHE A 69 4.79 1.38 -5.19
N ALA A 70 4.58 0.90 -6.41
CA ALA A 70 3.89 -0.37 -6.61
C ALA A 70 4.74 -1.50 -6.05
N PRO A 71 4.22 -2.30 -5.10
CA PRO A 71 5.00 -3.42 -4.55
C PRO A 71 5.00 -4.63 -5.47
N VAL A 72 4.11 -4.63 -6.47
CA VAL A 72 3.93 -5.75 -7.39
C VAL A 72 3.68 -5.22 -8.80
N SER A 73 3.87 -6.10 -9.79
CA SER A 73 3.50 -5.79 -11.18
C SER A 73 2.16 -6.47 -11.48
N GLY A 74 1.27 -5.75 -12.12
CA GLY A 74 -0.03 -6.30 -12.46
C GLY A 74 -1.04 -5.24 -12.85
N GLU A 75 -2.27 -5.68 -13.04
CA GLU A 75 -3.38 -4.81 -13.42
C GLU A 75 -4.22 -4.47 -12.21
N VAL A 76 -4.53 -3.19 -12.03
CA VAL A 76 -5.38 -2.73 -10.93
C VAL A 76 -6.81 -3.22 -11.19
N VAL A 77 -7.36 -4.01 -10.28
CA VAL A 77 -8.72 -4.52 -10.38
C VAL A 77 -9.69 -3.82 -9.44
N ALA A 78 -9.19 -3.18 -8.39
CA ALA A 78 -10.03 -2.41 -7.47
C ALA A 78 -9.18 -1.37 -6.74
N VAL A 79 -9.79 -0.25 -6.39
CA VAL A 79 -9.18 0.76 -5.53
C VAL A 79 -10.18 1.12 -4.42
N ASN A 80 -9.65 1.53 -3.28
CA ASN A 80 -10.49 1.87 -2.13
C ASN A 80 -11.00 3.30 -2.25
N VAL A 81 -12.13 3.46 -2.93
CA VAL A 81 -12.69 4.80 -3.18
C VAL A 81 -13.14 5.51 -1.91
N ALA A 82 -13.33 4.78 -0.81
CA ALA A 82 -13.70 5.39 0.46
C ALA A 82 -12.60 6.32 0.99
N LEU A 83 -11.35 6.11 0.58
CA LEU A 83 -10.25 6.97 1.00
C LEU A 83 -10.32 8.38 0.37
N THR A 84 -11.09 8.54 -0.70
CA THR A 84 -11.32 9.87 -1.29
C THR A 84 -12.07 10.77 -0.32
N ASP A 85 -13.07 10.22 0.38
CA ASP A 85 -13.87 10.98 1.34
C ASP A 85 -13.29 10.93 2.75
N SER A 86 -12.60 9.85 3.09
CA SER A 86 -12.10 9.59 4.45
C SER A 86 -10.64 9.16 4.42
N PRO A 87 -9.72 10.03 3.97
CA PRO A 87 -8.29 9.66 3.90
C PRO A 87 -7.70 9.34 5.27
N GLU A 88 -8.26 9.87 6.35
CA GLU A 88 -7.78 9.59 7.70
C GLU A 88 -7.93 8.11 8.10
N THR A 89 -8.68 7.31 7.33
CA THR A 89 -8.79 5.88 7.57
C THR A 89 -7.44 5.18 7.41
N VAL A 90 -6.55 5.75 6.60
CA VAL A 90 -5.18 5.24 6.48
C VAL A 90 -4.46 5.33 7.83
N ASN A 91 -4.73 6.37 8.60
CA ASN A 91 -4.12 6.53 9.93
C ASN A 91 -4.72 5.55 10.94
N THR A 92 -6.04 5.39 10.93
CA THR A 92 -6.72 4.62 11.97
C THR A 92 -6.71 3.12 11.71
N ALA A 93 -6.69 2.70 10.45
CA ALA A 93 -6.78 1.27 10.09
C ALA A 93 -5.96 0.97 8.84
N PRO A 94 -4.62 1.19 8.87
CA PRO A 94 -3.80 1.02 7.65
C PRO A 94 -3.83 -0.40 7.09
N TYR A 95 -4.02 -1.42 7.92
CA TYR A 95 -4.05 -2.83 7.48
C TYR A 95 -5.47 -3.34 7.25
N GLY A 96 -6.48 -2.56 7.56
CA GLY A 96 -7.88 -2.93 7.40
C GLY A 96 -8.56 -2.00 6.40
N ASP A 97 -9.49 -1.19 6.90
CA ASP A 97 -10.29 -0.31 6.04
C ASP A 97 -9.47 0.72 5.27
N GLY A 98 -8.22 0.94 5.65
CA GLY A 98 -7.29 1.83 4.95
C GLY A 98 -6.53 1.18 3.80
N TRP A 99 -6.94 -0.01 3.35
CA TRP A 99 -6.33 -0.63 2.18
C TRP A 99 -6.45 0.30 0.96
N MET A 100 -5.51 0.18 0.04
CA MET A 100 -5.45 1.13 -1.09
C MET A 100 -5.82 0.53 -2.42
N VAL A 101 -5.17 -0.56 -2.82
CA VAL A 101 -5.28 -1.09 -4.19
C VAL A 101 -5.31 -2.61 -4.17
N GLU A 102 -6.13 -3.18 -5.05
CA GLU A 102 -6.14 -4.62 -5.33
C GLU A 102 -5.62 -4.84 -6.74
N VAL A 103 -4.65 -5.74 -6.91
CA VAL A 103 -3.93 -5.96 -8.16
C VAL A 103 -3.97 -7.43 -8.54
N ARG A 104 -4.25 -7.70 -9.83
CA ARG A 104 -4.07 -9.04 -10.39
C ARG A 104 -2.63 -9.13 -10.90
N LEU A 105 -1.86 -10.05 -10.33
CA LEU A 105 -0.43 -10.18 -10.63
C LEU A 105 -0.20 -10.61 -12.08
N THR A 106 0.78 -9.97 -12.74
CA THR A 106 1.18 -10.32 -14.11
C THR A 106 2.68 -10.58 -14.21
N GLY A 107 3.44 -10.34 -13.14
CA GLY A 107 4.88 -10.51 -13.17
C GLY A 107 5.44 -10.58 -11.77
N GLU A 108 6.75 -10.48 -11.66
CA GLU A 108 7.41 -10.48 -10.37
C GLU A 108 7.21 -9.15 -9.67
N GLY A 109 7.12 -9.21 -8.34
CA GLY A 109 7.02 -8.03 -7.51
C GLY A 109 8.38 -7.51 -7.10
N SER A 110 8.37 -6.44 -6.32
CA SER A 110 9.56 -5.95 -5.61
C SER A 110 9.97 -6.99 -4.57
N PRO A 111 11.24 -7.00 -4.15
CA PRO A 111 11.65 -7.88 -3.05
C PRO A 111 10.76 -7.66 -1.84
N THR A 112 10.32 -8.75 -1.22
CA THR A 112 9.43 -8.69 -0.07
C THR A 112 10.14 -9.13 1.19
N LEU A 113 9.63 -8.64 2.32
CA LEU A 113 10.13 -8.97 3.65
C LEU A 113 8.98 -9.61 4.43
N ASP A 114 9.29 -10.56 5.29
CA ASP A 114 8.30 -11.03 6.26
C ASP A 114 8.24 -10.02 7.43
N SER A 115 7.35 -10.26 8.38
CA SER A 115 7.16 -9.32 9.49
C SER A 115 8.42 -9.16 10.33
N ALA A 116 9.16 -10.24 10.55
CA ALA A 116 10.39 -10.17 11.36
C ALA A 116 11.46 -9.33 10.67
N ALA A 117 11.66 -9.54 9.38
CA ALA A 117 12.64 -8.77 8.60
C ALA A 117 12.25 -7.30 8.53
N TYR A 118 10.96 -7.03 8.37
CA TYR A 118 10.47 -5.65 8.31
C TYR A 118 10.64 -4.95 9.66
N ARG A 119 10.36 -5.62 10.77
CA ARG A 119 10.60 -5.06 12.10
C ARG A 119 12.05 -4.66 12.31
N GLY A 120 12.98 -5.43 11.74
CA GLY A 120 14.40 -5.10 11.81
C GLY A 120 14.79 -3.88 11.00
N LEU A 121 13.96 -3.51 10.02
CA LEU A 121 14.20 -2.35 9.17
C LEU A 121 13.75 -1.05 9.85
N ILE A 122 12.72 -1.10 10.66
CA ILE A 122 12.12 0.09 11.27
C ILE A 122 12.50 0.27 12.74
#